data_66fe120e245fc733c34213a16b024c8b
#
_entry.id   66fe120e245fc733c34213a16b024c8b
#
_cell.length_a   1.000
_cell.length_b   1.000
_cell.length_c   1.000
_cell.angle_alpha   90.00
_cell.angle_beta   90.00
_cell.angle_gamma   90.00
#
_symmetry.space_group_name_H-M   'P 1'
#
loop_
_entity.id
_entity.type
_entity.pdbx_description
1 polymer ?
#
loop_
_entity_poly.entity_id
_entity_poly.type
_entity_poly.pdbx_seq_one_letter_code
_entity_poly.pdbx_strand_id
1 'polypeptide(L)'
;MILSFNIEYRTNWGEEVKLAGLSTESTPMYTTDGIYWTAEVELEVPQEGLTIHYSYQIEQNGIVIRKEWNNFPRCLFLSGTPRKKYRINDCWKNIPEQLYLYSSAFTEALLSHPERVDIPQGYKKGLIIKAYAPRINKDYCLAICGNQKALGNWDPEKAVLMSDFNFPEWQGELDASKLKYPL
;
A
#
# COMPACT_ATOMS: atom_id res chain seq x y z
N MET A 1 16.09 -8.29 -1.68
CA MET A 1 15.48 -6.98 -1.33
C MET A 1 14.82 -7.08 0.03
N ILE A 2 15.05 -6.13 0.93
CA ILE A 2 14.48 -6.17 2.29
C ILE A 2 13.22 -5.29 2.32
N LEU A 3 12.12 -5.85 2.83
CA LEU A 3 10.86 -5.16 3.10
C LEU A 3 10.68 -5.04 4.61
N SER A 4 10.59 -3.82 5.13
CA SER A 4 10.31 -3.54 6.53
C SER A 4 8.85 -3.08 6.65
N PHE A 5 7.99 -3.96 7.12
CA PHE A 5 6.56 -3.69 7.35
C PHE A 5 6.37 -3.10 8.73
N ASN A 6 5.58 -2.04 8.81
CA ASN A 6 5.23 -1.36 10.05
C ASN A 6 3.73 -1.11 10.06
N ILE A 7 3.06 -1.42 11.16
CA ILE A 7 1.64 -1.14 11.34
C ILE A 7 1.38 -0.63 12.75
N GLU A 8 0.56 0.41 12.87
CA GLU A 8 0.03 0.85 14.14
C GLU A 8 -1.27 0.10 14.43
N TYR A 9 -1.26 -0.73 15.45
CA TYR A 9 -2.42 -1.49 15.91
C TYR A 9 -2.29 -1.84 17.39
N ARG A 10 -3.20 -1.33 18.23
CA ARG A 10 -3.21 -1.65 19.66
C ARG A 10 -3.76 -3.05 19.91
N THR A 11 -2.94 -3.92 20.45
CA THR A 11 -3.32 -5.27 20.86
C THR A 11 -3.62 -5.36 22.35
N ASN A 12 -4.39 -6.38 22.72
CA ASN A 12 -4.56 -6.78 24.11
C ASN A 12 -3.44 -7.75 24.52
N TRP A 13 -3.34 -8.02 25.81
CA TRP A 13 -2.36 -8.98 26.34
C TRP A 13 -2.55 -10.37 25.73
N GLY A 14 -1.48 -10.96 25.22
CA GLY A 14 -1.47 -12.27 24.57
C GLY A 14 -1.92 -12.28 23.12
N GLU A 15 -2.29 -11.12 22.54
CA GLU A 15 -2.53 -10.98 21.11
C GLU A 15 -1.22 -10.65 20.37
N GLU A 16 -1.04 -11.20 19.18
CA GLU A 16 0.10 -10.98 18.31
C GLU A 16 -0.37 -10.55 16.91
N VAL A 17 0.32 -9.59 16.31
CA VAL A 17 0.10 -9.24 14.90
C VAL A 17 0.95 -10.14 14.00
N LYS A 18 0.35 -10.68 12.96
CA LYS A 18 1.03 -11.47 11.93
C LYS A 18 0.82 -10.85 10.56
N LEU A 19 1.85 -10.90 9.74
CA LEU A 19 1.81 -10.53 8.32
C LEU A 19 1.53 -11.78 7.49
N ALA A 20 0.46 -11.77 6.69
CA ALA A 20 0.00 -12.89 5.88
C ALA A 20 0.08 -12.57 4.37
N GLY A 21 0.21 -13.59 3.53
CA GLY A 21 0.13 -13.49 2.07
C GLY A 21 1.46 -13.46 1.34
N LEU A 22 2.61 -13.31 2.03
CA LEU A 22 3.94 -13.33 1.40
C LEU A 22 4.52 -14.74 1.31
N SER A 23 4.06 -15.65 2.17
CA SER A 23 4.44 -17.04 2.18
C SER A 23 3.25 -17.91 2.60
N THR A 24 3.41 -19.23 2.61
CA THR A 24 2.38 -20.19 3.06
C THR A 24 2.04 -20.02 4.53
N GLU A 25 3.00 -19.61 5.34
CA GLU A 25 2.83 -19.33 6.77
C GLU A 25 2.84 -17.81 7.00
N SER A 26 2.07 -17.35 7.99
CA SER A 26 2.09 -15.95 8.40
C SER A 26 3.40 -15.60 9.12
N THR A 27 3.98 -14.46 8.77
CA THR A 27 5.21 -13.96 9.40
C THR A 27 4.88 -13.25 10.71
N PRO A 28 5.51 -13.62 11.84
CA PRO A 28 5.31 -12.92 13.10
C PRO A 28 5.85 -11.50 13.04
N MET A 29 5.15 -10.57 13.68
CA MET A 29 5.60 -9.20 13.85
C MET A 29 6.03 -8.99 15.31
N TYR A 30 6.89 -8.00 15.52
CA TYR A 30 7.47 -7.69 16.84
C TYR A 30 7.03 -6.31 17.29
N THR A 31 6.84 -6.16 18.58
CA THR A 31 6.50 -4.91 19.25
C THR A 31 7.23 -4.78 20.58
N THR A 32 7.41 -3.54 21.03
CA THR A 32 7.94 -3.24 22.37
C THR A 32 6.87 -2.62 23.29
N ASP A 33 5.76 -2.16 22.70
CA ASP A 33 4.72 -1.38 23.40
C ASP A 33 3.29 -1.89 23.17
N GLY A 34 3.13 -2.94 22.35
CA GLY A 34 1.81 -3.48 21.97
C GLY A 34 1.00 -2.58 21.04
N ILE A 35 1.63 -1.53 20.47
CA ILE A 35 0.97 -0.56 19.58
C ILE A 35 1.63 -0.54 18.21
N TYR A 36 2.96 -0.40 18.17
CA TYR A 36 3.71 -0.37 16.91
C TYR A 36 4.34 -1.72 16.64
N TRP A 37 3.92 -2.35 15.54
CA TRP A 37 4.36 -3.68 15.14
C TRP A 37 5.23 -3.61 13.91
N THR A 38 6.31 -4.37 13.88
CA THR A 38 7.27 -4.40 12.78
C THR A 38 7.68 -5.81 12.40
N ALA A 39 7.91 -6.03 11.10
CA ALA A 39 8.54 -7.25 10.59
C ALA A 39 9.47 -6.90 9.43
N GLU A 40 10.55 -7.65 9.28
CA GLU A 40 11.42 -7.58 8.10
C GLU A 40 11.31 -8.89 7.32
N VAL A 41 11.11 -8.77 6.01
CA VAL A 41 11.01 -9.89 5.08
C VAL A 41 12.00 -9.66 3.94
N GLU A 42 12.79 -10.66 3.62
CA GLU A 42 13.67 -10.61 2.45
C GLU A 42 13.01 -11.32 1.27
N LEU A 43 12.94 -10.64 0.13
CA LEU A 43 12.38 -11.19 -1.11
C LEU A 43 13.37 -11.03 -2.27
N GLU A 44 13.41 -12.04 -3.14
CA GLU A 44 14.03 -11.95 -4.44
C GLU A 44 13.06 -11.27 -5.42
N VAL A 45 13.50 -10.16 -6.01
CA VAL A 45 12.67 -9.41 -6.96
C VAL A 45 13.31 -9.51 -8.34
N PRO A 46 12.62 -10.09 -9.33
CA PRO A 46 13.07 -10.18 -10.71
C PRO A 46 13.29 -8.81 -11.35
N GLN A 47 14.01 -8.77 -12.48
CA GLN A 47 14.29 -7.51 -13.20
C GLN A 47 13.01 -6.84 -13.72
N GLU A 48 12.03 -7.62 -14.13
CA GLU A 48 10.69 -7.17 -14.56
C GLU A 48 9.83 -6.62 -13.41
N GLY A 49 10.27 -6.83 -12.17
CA GLY A 49 9.53 -6.46 -10.97
C GLY A 49 8.69 -7.61 -10.41
N LEU A 50 8.09 -7.35 -9.26
CA LEU A 50 7.25 -8.31 -8.54
C LEU A 50 6.05 -7.60 -7.92
N THR A 51 4.86 -8.09 -8.18
CA THR A 51 3.66 -7.65 -7.44
C THR A 51 3.44 -8.59 -6.26
N ILE A 52 3.39 -8.02 -5.05
CA ILE A 52 3.08 -8.76 -3.82
C ILE A 52 1.70 -8.39 -3.31
N HIS A 53 1.00 -9.39 -2.76
CA HIS A 53 -0.25 -9.21 -2.03
C HIS A 53 -0.06 -9.64 -0.59
N TYR A 54 -0.57 -8.83 0.36
CA TYR A 54 -0.41 -9.10 1.78
C TYR A 54 -1.57 -8.52 2.60
N SER A 55 -1.68 -8.97 3.84
CA SER A 55 -2.63 -8.47 4.82
C SER A 55 -2.12 -8.70 6.24
N TYR A 56 -2.81 -8.13 7.22
CA TYR A 56 -2.49 -8.36 8.63
C TYR A 56 -3.60 -9.15 9.31
N GLN A 57 -3.21 -9.93 10.30
CA GLN A 57 -4.13 -10.70 11.15
C GLN A 57 -3.66 -10.67 12.60
N ILE A 58 -4.61 -10.84 13.50
CA ILE A 58 -4.35 -10.95 14.95
C ILE A 58 -4.52 -12.39 15.36
N GLU A 59 -3.52 -12.92 16.04
CA GLU A 59 -3.54 -14.26 16.61
C GLU A 59 -3.47 -14.19 18.13
N GLN A 60 -4.11 -15.17 18.78
CA GLN A 60 -3.98 -15.42 20.20
C GLN A 60 -3.86 -16.93 20.41
N ASN A 61 -2.81 -17.36 21.11
CA ASN A 61 -2.49 -18.77 21.33
C ASN A 61 -2.47 -19.61 20.03
N GLY A 62 -1.96 -19.04 18.94
CA GLY A 62 -1.89 -19.68 17.63
C GLY A 62 -3.21 -19.74 16.86
N ILE A 63 -4.27 -19.12 17.37
CA ILE A 63 -5.57 -19.07 16.72
C ILE A 63 -5.80 -17.67 16.18
N VAL A 64 -6.18 -17.55 14.89
CA VAL A 64 -6.53 -16.27 14.28
C VAL A 64 -7.88 -15.80 14.84
N ILE A 65 -7.87 -14.68 15.57
CA ILE A 65 -9.07 -14.10 16.20
C ILE A 65 -9.62 -12.91 15.43
N ARG A 66 -8.79 -12.26 14.61
CA ARG A 66 -9.19 -11.12 13.77
C ARG A 66 -8.34 -11.04 12.52
N LYS A 67 -8.97 -10.69 11.40
CA LYS A 67 -8.29 -10.41 10.12
C LYS A 67 -8.67 -9.03 9.62
N GLU A 68 -7.77 -8.39 8.89
CA GLU A 68 -8.13 -7.24 8.06
C GLU A 68 -9.21 -7.61 7.05
N TRP A 69 -9.98 -6.61 6.61
CA TRP A 69 -10.84 -6.78 5.45
C TRP A 69 -9.99 -7.09 4.22
N ASN A 70 -10.14 -8.29 3.68
CA ASN A 70 -9.25 -8.85 2.65
C ASN A 70 -9.96 -9.17 1.32
N ASN A 71 -11.22 -8.76 1.14
CA ASN A 71 -11.88 -8.89 -0.17
C ASN A 71 -11.16 -8.05 -1.24
N PHE A 72 -10.37 -7.08 -0.81
CA PHE A 72 -9.47 -6.29 -1.62
C PHE A 72 -8.11 -6.25 -0.93
N PRO A 73 -7.21 -7.24 -1.17
CA PRO A 73 -5.93 -7.35 -0.49
C PRO A 73 -5.03 -6.16 -0.80
N ARG A 74 -4.10 -5.86 0.12
CA ARG A 74 -3.04 -4.89 -0.16
C ARG A 74 -2.19 -5.40 -1.31
N CYS A 75 -1.88 -4.52 -2.23
CA CYS A 75 -1.05 -4.79 -3.40
C CYS A 75 0.12 -3.82 -3.41
N LEU A 76 1.33 -4.31 -3.64
CA LEU A 76 2.51 -3.47 -3.82
C LEU A 76 3.33 -3.99 -4.99
N PHE A 77 3.54 -3.14 -5.99
CA PHE A 77 4.47 -3.42 -7.06
C PHE A 77 5.89 -3.03 -6.63
N LEU A 78 6.81 -3.97 -6.69
CA LEU A 78 8.23 -3.81 -6.42
C LEU A 78 8.96 -3.78 -7.76
N SER A 79 9.52 -2.64 -8.13
CA SER A 79 10.31 -2.54 -9.36
C SER A 79 11.62 -3.33 -9.22
N GLY A 80 12.09 -3.91 -10.33
CA GLY A 80 13.37 -4.62 -10.40
C GLY A 80 14.60 -3.72 -10.30
N THR A 81 14.45 -2.41 -10.09
CA THR A 81 15.58 -1.51 -9.83
C THR A 81 16.31 -1.91 -8.55
N PRO A 82 17.63 -1.76 -8.47
CA PRO A 82 18.45 -2.26 -7.35
C PRO A 82 18.25 -1.41 -6.08
N ARG A 83 17.04 -1.42 -5.53
CA ARG A 83 16.76 -0.90 -4.20
C ARG A 83 17.09 -1.95 -3.17
N LYS A 84 17.76 -1.53 -2.11
CA LYS A 84 18.16 -2.45 -1.04
C LYS A 84 17.06 -2.67 -0.02
N LYS A 85 16.21 -1.67 0.22
CA LYS A 85 15.20 -1.70 1.28
C LYS A 85 13.97 -0.85 0.93
N TYR A 86 12.77 -1.39 1.22
CA TYR A 86 11.52 -0.64 1.32
C TYR A 86 11.09 -0.57 2.77
N ARG A 87 10.58 0.58 3.17
CA ARG A 87 9.85 0.76 4.43
C ARG A 87 8.39 0.97 4.12
N ILE A 88 7.55 0.11 4.64
CA ILE A 88 6.10 0.10 4.44
C ILE A 88 5.47 0.52 5.76
N ASN A 89 4.63 1.55 5.74
CA ASN A 89 3.91 2.02 6.91
C ASN A 89 2.42 1.93 6.59
N ASP A 90 1.73 1.06 7.31
CA ASP A 90 0.33 0.75 7.09
C ASP A 90 -0.52 1.12 8.31
N CYS A 91 -1.82 1.37 8.06
CA CYS A 91 -2.86 1.44 9.08
C CYS A 91 -3.77 0.22 8.92
N TRP A 92 -4.39 -0.24 10.01
CA TRP A 92 -5.33 -1.37 9.98
C TRP A 92 -6.49 -1.11 9.02
N LYS A 93 -6.79 -2.08 8.17
CA LYS A 93 -7.83 -2.01 7.14
C LYS A 93 -9.13 -2.60 7.63
N ASN A 94 -10.04 -1.72 8.08
CA ASN A 94 -11.39 -2.10 8.46
C ASN A 94 -12.29 -2.36 7.25
N ILE A 95 -13.43 -3.01 7.49
CA ILE A 95 -14.51 -3.12 6.50
C ILE A 95 -14.99 -1.70 6.18
N PRO A 96 -14.98 -1.26 4.90
CA PRO A 96 -15.44 0.07 4.54
C PRO A 96 -16.95 0.19 4.72
N GLU A 97 -17.42 1.34 5.17
CA GLU A 97 -18.86 1.62 5.35
C GLU A 97 -19.68 1.39 4.06
N GLN A 98 -19.05 1.67 2.91
CA GLN A 98 -19.68 1.55 1.60
C GLN A 98 -19.13 0.33 0.84
N LEU A 99 -19.28 -0.83 1.44
CA LEU A 99 -18.77 -2.10 0.93
C LEU A 99 -19.18 -2.38 -0.53
N TYR A 100 -20.37 -1.95 -0.96
CA TYR A 100 -20.87 -2.16 -2.32
C TYR A 100 -19.99 -1.52 -3.41
N LEU A 101 -19.27 -0.43 -3.10
CA LEU A 101 -18.34 0.23 -4.04
C LEU A 101 -17.13 -0.64 -4.41
N TYR A 102 -16.88 -1.69 -3.65
CA TYR A 102 -15.79 -2.64 -3.87
C TYR A 102 -16.28 -3.96 -4.51
N SER A 103 -17.56 -4.03 -4.86
CA SER A 103 -18.09 -5.19 -5.61
C SER A 103 -17.70 -5.10 -7.08
N SER A 104 -17.59 -6.25 -7.76
CA SER A 104 -17.28 -6.32 -9.20
C SER A 104 -18.27 -5.53 -10.06
N ALA A 105 -19.53 -5.43 -9.64
CA ALA A 105 -20.53 -4.60 -10.31
C ALA A 105 -20.12 -3.12 -10.40
N PHE A 106 -19.46 -2.59 -9.37
CA PHE A 106 -18.98 -1.21 -9.35
C PHE A 106 -17.57 -1.08 -9.91
N THR A 107 -16.62 -1.93 -9.49
CA THR A 107 -15.22 -1.80 -9.86
C THR A 107 -14.93 -2.20 -11.30
N GLU A 108 -15.70 -3.15 -11.86
CA GLU A 108 -15.46 -3.68 -13.21
C GLU A 108 -16.46 -3.15 -14.25
N ALA A 109 -17.72 -2.90 -13.86
CA ALA A 109 -18.76 -2.50 -14.79
C ALA A 109 -19.05 -0.99 -14.77
N LEU A 110 -19.27 -0.41 -13.59
CA LEU A 110 -19.74 0.97 -13.48
C LEU A 110 -18.59 2.00 -13.41
N LEU A 111 -17.53 1.66 -12.68
CA LEU A 111 -16.38 2.54 -12.42
C LEU A 111 -15.10 1.99 -13.05
N SER A 112 -15.22 1.04 -14.00
CA SER A 112 -14.03 0.40 -14.60
C SER A 112 -13.09 1.44 -15.20
N HIS A 113 -11.83 1.34 -14.79
CA HIS A 113 -10.75 2.11 -15.37
C HIS A 113 -10.00 1.25 -16.38
N PRO A 114 -9.72 1.74 -17.59
CA PRO A 114 -8.78 1.07 -18.47
C PRO A 114 -7.42 1.02 -17.78
N GLU A 115 -6.75 -0.12 -17.83
CA GLU A 115 -5.41 -0.25 -17.28
C GLU A 115 -4.50 0.87 -17.83
N ARG A 116 -4.13 1.80 -16.97
CA ARG A 116 -3.05 2.74 -17.23
C ARG A 116 -1.78 2.09 -16.73
N VAL A 117 -0.98 1.58 -17.66
CA VAL A 117 0.32 0.98 -17.37
C VAL A 117 1.35 2.09 -17.17
N ASP A 118 1.10 3.00 -16.25
CA ASP A 118 2.14 3.89 -15.77
C ASP A 118 2.89 3.16 -14.63
N ILE A 119 3.90 2.40 -15.05
CA ILE A 119 4.83 1.76 -14.11
C ILE A 119 5.48 2.86 -13.29
N PRO A 120 5.48 2.78 -11.95
CA PRO A 120 6.23 3.71 -11.11
C PRO A 120 7.67 3.80 -11.60
N GLN A 121 8.19 5.01 -11.78
CA GLN A 121 9.50 5.25 -12.41
C GLN A 121 10.70 4.69 -11.64
N GLY A 122 10.47 4.07 -10.49
CA GLY A 122 11.50 3.38 -9.74
C GLY A 122 12.64 4.31 -9.26
N TYR A 123 12.33 5.39 -8.56
CA TYR A 123 13.33 6.28 -8.00
C TYR A 123 14.28 5.56 -7.04
N LYS A 124 15.57 5.93 -7.04
CA LYS A 124 16.57 5.40 -6.12
C LYS A 124 16.18 5.59 -4.64
N LYS A 125 15.53 6.73 -4.34
CA LYS A 125 14.81 7.00 -3.08
C LYS A 125 13.39 7.39 -3.46
N GLY A 126 12.46 6.45 -3.42
CA GLY A 126 11.06 6.68 -3.74
C GLY A 126 10.20 6.76 -2.48
N LEU A 127 9.19 7.63 -2.51
CA LEU A 127 8.06 7.62 -1.59
C LEU A 127 6.83 7.17 -2.38
N ILE A 128 6.29 6.01 -2.03
CA ILE A 128 5.06 5.48 -2.61
C ILE A 128 3.91 5.90 -1.72
N ILE A 129 2.93 6.58 -2.31
CA ILE A 129 1.69 6.98 -1.65
C ILE A 129 0.55 6.18 -2.27
N LYS A 130 -0.31 5.63 -1.43
CA LYS A 130 -1.49 4.87 -1.82
C LYS A 130 -2.74 5.51 -1.28
N ALA A 131 -3.80 5.51 -2.07
CA ALA A 131 -5.11 6.02 -1.70
C ALA A 131 -6.22 5.11 -2.22
N TYR A 132 -7.25 4.90 -1.42
CA TYR A 132 -8.46 4.19 -1.84
C TYR A 132 -9.52 5.19 -2.27
N ALA A 133 -9.84 5.24 -3.57
CA ALA A 133 -10.78 6.18 -4.14
C ALA A 133 -11.69 5.51 -5.18
N PRO A 134 -12.68 4.69 -4.74
CA PRO A 134 -13.52 3.90 -5.62
C PRO A 134 -14.54 4.74 -6.42
N ARG A 135 -14.79 6.01 -6.02
CA ARG A 135 -15.80 6.87 -6.67
C ARG A 135 -15.28 7.74 -7.81
N ILE A 136 -14.00 7.63 -8.14
CA ILE A 136 -13.42 8.38 -9.26
C ILE A 136 -13.84 7.70 -10.55
N ASN A 137 -14.54 8.46 -11.42
CA ASN A 137 -14.98 7.97 -12.72
C ASN A 137 -13.75 7.83 -13.67
N LYS A 138 -13.87 6.93 -14.66
CA LYS A 138 -12.85 6.64 -15.68
C LYS A 138 -12.30 7.87 -16.44
N ASP A 139 -13.04 8.96 -16.47
CA ASP A 139 -12.63 10.20 -17.15
C ASP A 139 -11.72 11.09 -16.26
N TYR A 140 -11.52 10.69 -15.01
CA TYR A 140 -10.74 11.43 -14.01
C TYR A 140 -9.59 10.59 -13.49
N CYS A 141 -8.55 11.25 -12.99
CA CYS A 141 -7.45 10.61 -12.30
C CYS A 141 -7.19 11.27 -10.95
N LEU A 142 -6.64 10.50 -10.02
CA LEU A 142 -6.16 11.02 -8.76
C LEU A 142 -4.76 11.59 -8.95
N ALA A 143 -4.46 12.70 -8.28
CA ALA A 143 -3.15 13.32 -8.34
C ALA A 143 -2.70 13.81 -6.96
N ILE A 144 -1.38 13.84 -6.75
CA ILE A 144 -0.75 14.36 -5.55
C ILE A 144 -0.28 15.78 -5.83
N CYS A 145 -0.79 16.75 -5.07
CA CYS A 145 -0.40 18.15 -5.18
C CYS A 145 0.00 18.70 -3.80
N GLY A 146 0.91 19.66 -3.77
CA GLY A 146 1.38 20.24 -2.50
C GLY A 146 2.24 21.48 -2.68
N ASN A 147 2.71 22.03 -1.56
CA ASN A 147 3.44 23.30 -1.47
C ASN A 147 4.91 23.25 -1.92
N GLN A 148 5.38 22.12 -2.43
CA GLN A 148 6.76 21.96 -2.87
C GLN A 148 6.83 21.81 -4.40
N LYS A 149 7.95 22.19 -4.99
CA LYS A 149 8.17 22.06 -6.44
C LYS A 149 7.97 20.62 -6.95
N ALA A 150 8.40 19.64 -6.18
CA ALA A 150 8.22 18.21 -6.50
C ALA A 150 6.74 17.76 -6.43
N LEU A 151 5.86 18.56 -5.82
CA LEU A 151 4.42 18.34 -5.68
C LEU A 151 3.62 19.40 -6.49
N GLY A 152 4.25 20.08 -7.43
CA GLY A 152 3.60 21.04 -8.32
C GLY A 152 3.34 22.43 -7.75
N ASN A 153 3.72 22.75 -6.49
CA ASN A 153 3.44 24.06 -5.84
C ASN A 153 1.94 24.44 -5.90
N TRP A 154 1.05 23.51 -5.63
CA TRP A 154 -0.42 23.67 -5.71
C TRP A 154 -0.95 23.95 -7.13
N ASP A 155 -0.13 23.75 -8.17
CA ASP A 155 -0.54 23.86 -9.55
C ASP A 155 -1.04 22.48 -10.04
N PRO A 156 -2.33 22.32 -10.35
CA PRO A 156 -2.89 21.04 -10.80
C PRO A 156 -2.25 20.51 -12.07
N GLU A 157 -1.78 21.37 -12.97
CA GLU A 157 -1.12 20.97 -14.22
C GLU A 157 0.26 20.35 -13.99
N LYS A 158 0.85 20.59 -12.81
CA LYS A 158 2.15 20.05 -12.39
C LYS A 158 2.02 18.99 -11.28
N ALA A 159 0.81 18.60 -10.95
CA ALA A 159 0.56 17.56 -9.97
C ALA A 159 1.09 16.21 -10.44
N VAL A 160 1.49 15.36 -9.48
CA VAL A 160 1.95 14.00 -9.80
C VAL A 160 0.74 13.09 -9.94
N LEU A 161 0.49 12.59 -11.15
CA LEU A 161 -0.62 11.68 -11.41
C LEU A 161 -0.40 10.34 -10.72
N MET A 162 -1.46 9.78 -10.17
CA MET A 162 -1.47 8.44 -9.58
C MET A 162 -1.94 7.43 -10.62
N SER A 163 -1.36 6.23 -10.56
CA SER A 163 -1.76 5.09 -11.36
C SER A 163 -2.94 4.37 -10.71
N ASP A 164 -3.86 3.91 -11.53
CA ASP A 164 -5.05 3.14 -11.17
C ASP A 164 -4.91 1.63 -11.49
N PHE A 165 -3.68 1.15 -11.65
CA PHE A 165 -3.41 -0.24 -12.04
C PHE A 165 -4.06 -1.27 -11.10
N ASN A 166 -4.31 -0.91 -9.85
CA ASN A 166 -4.98 -1.73 -8.85
C ASN A 166 -6.27 -1.07 -8.36
N PHE A 167 -7.04 -0.44 -9.29
CA PHE A 167 -8.30 0.23 -8.94
C PHE A 167 -9.21 -0.69 -8.10
N PRO A 168 -9.82 -0.19 -7.02
CA PRO A 168 -9.95 1.20 -6.57
C PRO A 168 -8.81 1.74 -5.67
N GLU A 169 -7.69 1.04 -5.54
CA GLU A 169 -6.48 1.55 -4.95
C GLU A 169 -5.65 2.29 -6.01
N TRP A 170 -5.28 3.52 -5.72
CA TRP A 170 -4.42 4.36 -6.54
C TRP A 170 -3.03 4.40 -5.95
N GLN A 171 -2.00 4.41 -6.80
CA GLN A 171 -0.61 4.47 -6.36
C GLN A 171 0.15 5.58 -7.09
N GLY A 172 0.81 6.47 -6.33
CA GLY A 172 1.75 7.45 -6.85
C GLY A 172 3.14 7.22 -6.29
N GLU A 173 4.18 7.48 -7.08
CA GLU A 173 5.57 7.43 -6.62
C GLU A 173 6.22 8.80 -6.77
N LEU A 174 6.85 9.28 -5.69
CA LEU A 174 7.57 10.55 -5.62
C LEU A 174 9.07 10.31 -5.41
N ASP A 175 9.89 11.17 -6.00
CA ASP A 175 11.33 11.19 -5.71
C ASP A 175 11.57 11.79 -4.32
N ALA A 176 11.77 10.94 -3.32
CA ALA A 176 11.97 11.34 -1.93
C ALA A 176 13.24 12.21 -1.73
N SER A 177 14.19 12.19 -2.69
CA SER A 177 15.38 13.05 -2.63
C SER A 177 15.07 14.53 -2.92
N LYS A 178 13.93 14.80 -3.56
CA LYS A 178 13.46 16.15 -3.89
C LYS A 178 12.43 16.69 -2.91
N LEU A 179 12.04 15.90 -1.92
CA LEU A 179 11.06 16.27 -0.91
C LEU A 179 11.73 16.84 0.34
N LYS A 180 11.11 17.86 0.92
CA LYS A 180 11.47 18.41 2.23
C LYS A 180 10.46 17.90 3.25
N TYR A 181 10.95 17.39 4.38
CA TYR A 181 10.12 16.89 5.46
C TYR A 181 10.01 17.92 6.61
N PRO A 182 8.86 17.94 7.35
CA PRO A 182 7.65 17.16 7.15
C PRO A 182 6.89 17.52 5.86
N LEU A 183 6.13 16.56 5.34
CA LEU A 183 5.23 16.75 4.19
C LEU A 183 3.92 17.34 4.63
#